data_ea7670a099972ae1119f6a0404f7225c
#
_entry.id   ea7670a099972ae1119f6a0404f7225c
#
_cell.length_a   1.000
_cell.length_b   1.000
_cell.length_c   1.000
_cell.angle_alpha   90.00
_cell.angle_beta   90.00
_cell.angle_gamma   90.00
#
_symmetry.space_group_name_H-M   'P 1'
#
loop_
_entity.id
_entity.type
_entity.pdbx_description
1 polymer ?
#
loop_
_entity_poly.entity_id
_entity_poly.type
_entity_poly.pdbx_seq_one_letter_code
_entity_poly.pdbx_strand_id
1 'polypeptide(L)'
;VIRQNKEDFHLLGIGLDSNLDKAHKIAKEFRPEHIFVAQPNLDKSHDLLHSYPNILSTEDELQDLIQNPSVDIVVSAISGFAGLKASFFAIDAGKTVLIANKESIVAAGDILMSLAETKNSKIIPVDSEHNAIHQCLPPYRDLSEISKIIITASGGPFIEKTFQDLSTVELQDALKHPTWSMGTKITIDSATLVNKCLELIEAHYLFQIPESQIEIVVHPQSIIHSMVTFIDGSTIAQMSNPNMEVPIANALGLENRLPINFEPIDFPGLNLSFEPISEGREIIFEIAREVCNKKGNLGVIFNAANE
;
A
#
# COMPACT_ATOMS: atom_id res chain seq x y z
N VAL A 1 7.94 12.88 -5.28
CA VAL A 1 8.11 13.40 -3.91
C VAL A 1 9.58 13.73 -3.65
N ILE A 2 10.51 12.75 -3.59
CA ILE A 2 11.94 12.98 -3.30
C ILE A 2 12.56 14.02 -4.26
N ARG A 3 12.21 14.00 -5.57
CA ARG A 3 12.70 14.96 -6.56
C ARG A 3 12.35 16.41 -6.20
N GLN A 4 11.22 16.63 -5.59
CA GLN A 4 10.71 17.95 -5.17
C GLN A 4 11.25 18.39 -3.81
N ASN A 5 11.81 17.44 -3.03
CA ASN A 5 12.30 17.64 -1.67
C ASN A 5 13.73 17.09 -1.51
N LYS A 6 14.64 17.45 -2.44
CA LYS A 6 15.99 16.87 -2.50
C LYS A 6 16.88 17.21 -1.32
N GLU A 7 16.61 18.31 -0.64
CA GLU A 7 17.39 18.74 0.53
C GLU A 7 17.03 17.95 1.78
N ASP A 8 15.83 17.35 1.79
CA ASP A 8 15.31 16.60 2.95
C ASP A 8 15.65 15.10 2.89
N PHE A 9 16.01 14.60 1.70
CA PHE A 9 16.18 13.15 1.48
C PHE A 9 17.49 12.81 0.77
N HIS A 10 18.17 11.81 1.30
CA HIS A 10 19.26 11.13 0.64
C HIS A 10 18.83 9.72 0.26
N LEU A 11 18.83 9.38 -1.01
CA LEU A 11 18.50 8.06 -1.51
C LEU A 11 19.73 7.15 -1.40
N LEU A 12 19.88 6.44 -0.28
CA LEU A 12 21.03 5.57 -0.03
C LEU A 12 21.05 4.36 -0.98
N GLY A 13 19.90 3.72 -1.18
CA GLY A 13 19.80 2.52 -2.01
C GLY A 13 18.47 2.39 -2.73
N ILE A 14 18.47 1.62 -3.82
CA ILE A 14 17.27 1.20 -4.53
C ILE A 14 17.29 -0.32 -4.72
N GLY A 15 16.12 -0.95 -4.56
CA GLY A 15 15.90 -2.36 -4.85
C GLY A 15 14.91 -2.55 -6.00
N LEU A 16 15.18 -3.52 -6.88
CA LEU A 16 14.31 -3.86 -8.01
C LEU A 16 14.38 -5.36 -8.31
N ASP A 17 13.36 -5.86 -9.01
CA ASP A 17 13.37 -7.22 -9.52
C ASP A 17 14.22 -7.33 -10.80
N SER A 18 13.78 -6.67 -11.91
CA SER A 18 14.38 -6.90 -13.23
C SER A 18 14.48 -5.66 -14.12
N ASN A 19 13.82 -4.54 -13.79
CA ASN A 19 13.76 -3.37 -14.68
C ASN A 19 15.00 -2.50 -14.58
N LEU A 20 16.09 -2.96 -15.21
CA LEU A 20 17.40 -2.29 -15.19
C LEU A 20 17.37 -0.90 -15.83
N ASP A 21 16.60 -0.69 -16.92
CA ASP A 21 16.48 0.60 -17.58
C ASP A 21 15.91 1.67 -16.66
N LYS A 22 14.85 1.32 -15.92
CA LYS A 22 14.25 2.24 -14.93
C LYS A 22 15.22 2.53 -13.80
N ALA A 23 15.90 1.49 -13.29
CA ALA A 23 16.92 1.64 -12.26
C ALA A 23 18.06 2.55 -12.72
N HIS A 24 18.54 2.40 -13.96
CA HIS A 24 19.60 3.23 -14.52
C HIS A 24 19.21 4.72 -14.60
N LYS A 25 17.97 5.02 -15.01
CA LYS A 25 17.45 6.41 -15.01
C LYS A 25 17.41 7.00 -13.61
N ILE A 26 16.93 6.24 -12.62
CA ILE A 26 16.89 6.66 -11.22
C ILE A 26 18.29 6.85 -10.67
N ALA A 27 19.19 5.92 -10.95
CA ALA A 27 20.58 5.95 -10.50
C ALA A 27 21.35 7.15 -11.08
N LYS A 28 21.13 7.51 -12.34
CA LYS A 28 21.71 8.73 -12.95
C LYS A 28 21.24 10.02 -12.26
N GLU A 29 19.98 10.05 -11.83
CA GLU A 29 19.38 11.24 -11.23
C GLU A 29 19.75 11.40 -9.76
N PHE A 30 19.58 10.33 -8.98
CA PHE A 30 19.68 10.38 -7.51
C PHE A 30 21.04 9.89 -6.98
N ARG A 31 21.80 9.15 -7.78
CA ARG A 31 23.13 8.60 -7.44
C ARG A 31 23.15 7.82 -6.12
N PRO A 32 22.27 6.81 -5.95
CA PRO A 32 22.27 6.00 -4.74
C PRO A 32 23.63 5.30 -4.57
N GLU A 33 24.01 5.04 -3.34
CA GLU A 33 25.27 4.33 -3.04
C GLU A 33 25.17 2.84 -3.37
N HIS A 34 23.96 2.29 -3.24
CA HIS A 34 23.69 0.86 -3.41
C HIS A 34 22.54 0.60 -4.39
N ILE A 35 22.69 -0.46 -5.18
CA ILE A 35 21.62 -1.00 -6.01
C ILE A 35 21.51 -2.49 -5.73
N PHE A 36 20.28 -2.93 -5.39
CA PHE A 36 19.95 -4.34 -5.22
C PHE A 36 19.07 -4.80 -6.39
N VAL A 37 19.39 -5.97 -6.95
CA VAL A 37 18.60 -6.60 -8.03
C VAL A 37 18.31 -8.04 -7.63
N ALA A 38 17.02 -8.40 -7.53
CA ALA A 38 16.61 -9.72 -7.05
C ALA A 38 16.92 -10.87 -8.02
N GLN A 39 17.07 -10.59 -9.32
CA GLN A 39 17.37 -11.62 -10.33
C GLN A 39 18.88 -11.72 -10.61
N PRO A 40 19.50 -12.89 -10.38
CA PRO A 40 20.95 -13.05 -10.54
C PRO A 40 21.44 -13.09 -11.98
N ASN A 41 20.58 -13.33 -12.96
CA ASN A 41 20.94 -13.45 -14.39
C ASN A 41 20.85 -12.09 -15.09
N LEU A 42 21.70 -11.14 -14.67
CA LEU A 42 21.77 -9.83 -15.28
C LEU A 42 22.51 -9.89 -16.63
N ASP A 43 21.99 -9.15 -17.60
CA ASP A 43 22.74 -8.87 -18.82
C ASP A 43 23.96 -8.00 -18.46
N LYS A 44 25.15 -8.64 -18.44
CA LYS A 44 26.41 -7.99 -18.04
C LYS A 44 26.83 -6.83 -18.95
N SER A 45 26.17 -6.68 -20.09
CA SER A 45 26.41 -5.56 -21.02
C SER A 45 25.61 -4.29 -20.69
N HIS A 46 24.69 -4.35 -19.71
CA HIS A 46 23.83 -3.20 -19.40
C HIS A 46 24.61 -2.05 -18.75
N ASP A 47 24.36 -0.83 -19.19
CA ASP A 47 25.05 0.40 -18.75
C ASP A 47 24.99 0.63 -17.21
N LEU A 48 23.96 0.14 -16.55
CA LEU A 48 23.84 0.21 -15.08
C LEU A 48 25.01 -0.52 -14.42
N LEU A 49 25.39 -1.71 -14.91
CA LEU A 49 26.48 -2.51 -14.36
C LEU A 49 27.85 -1.88 -14.57
N HIS A 50 28.02 -1.10 -15.63
CA HIS A 50 29.24 -0.31 -15.84
C HIS A 50 29.37 0.84 -14.83
N SER A 51 28.24 1.45 -14.48
CA SER A 51 28.18 2.56 -13.51
C SER A 51 28.20 2.09 -12.06
N TYR A 52 27.68 0.89 -11.80
CA TYR A 52 27.57 0.25 -10.49
C TYR A 52 28.08 -1.18 -10.56
N PRO A 53 29.42 -1.40 -10.51
CA PRO A 53 29.98 -2.74 -10.67
C PRO A 53 29.65 -3.70 -9.50
N ASN A 54 29.30 -3.16 -8.34
CA ASN A 54 28.98 -3.91 -7.14
C ASN A 54 27.48 -3.92 -6.87
N ILE A 55 26.68 -4.44 -7.81
CA ILE A 55 25.24 -4.64 -7.59
C ILE A 55 25.05 -5.77 -6.59
N LEU A 56 24.22 -5.50 -5.56
CA LEU A 56 23.81 -6.45 -4.57
C LEU A 56 22.71 -7.36 -5.14
N SER A 57 22.74 -8.66 -4.81
CA SER A 57 21.79 -9.62 -5.38
C SER A 57 21.42 -10.78 -4.46
N THR A 58 22.08 -10.92 -3.32
CA THR A 58 21.78 -11.97 -2.33
C THR A 58 20.88 -11.43 -1.23
N GLU A 59 20.21 -12.34 -0.54
CA GLU A 59 19.34 -12.00 0.59
C GLU A 59 20.14 -11.36 1.74
N ASP A 60 21.33 -11.87 2.01
CA ASP A 60 22.21 -11.33 3.06
C ASP A 60 22.64 -9.88 2.71
N GLU A 61 23.00 -9.61 1.46
CA GLU A 61 23.32 -8.26 1.00
C GLU A 61 22.12 -7.29 1.09
N LEU A 62 20.90 -7.78 0.81
CA LEU A 62 19.70 -6.99 1.00
C LEU A 62 19.46 -6.67 2.47
N GLN A 63 19.65 -7.65 3.34
CA GLN A 63 19.54 -7.49 4.78
C GLN A 63 20.57 -6.48 5.29
N ASP A 64 21.84 -6.62 4.90
CA ASP A 64 22.92 -5.71 5.30
C ASP A 64 22.65 -4.27 4.83
N LEU A 65 22.16 -4.10 3.61
CA LEU A 65 21.76 -2.79 3.10
C LEU A 65 20.64 -2.16 3.95
N ILE A 66 19.59 -2.91 4.24
CA ILE A 66 18.45 -2.45 5.03
C ILE A 66 18.87 -2.13 6.48
N GLN A 67 19.75 -2.95 7.07
CA GLN A 67 20.22 -2.77 8.44
C GLN A 67 21.32 -1.69 8.58
N ASN A 68 21.81 -1.14 7.46
CA ASN A 68 22.82 -0.08 7.51
C ASN A 68 22.38 1.05 8.45
N PRO A 69 23.24 1.50 9.39
CA PRO A 69 22.90 2.58 10.33
C PRO A 69 22.52 3.90 9.67
N SER A 70 22.95 4.16 8.44
CA SER A 70 22.60 5.35 7.67
C SER A 70 21.21 5.28 7.01
N VAL A 71 20.51 4.16 7.14
CA VAL A 71 19.12 4.02 6.67
C VAL A 71 18.18 4.35 7.80
N ASP A 72 17.39 5.41 7.64
CA ASP A 72 16.34 5.80 8.58
C ASP A 72 14.98 5.24 8.15
N ILE A 73 14.71 5.27 6.84
CA ILE A 73 13.41 4.93 6.25
C ILE A 73 13.59 3.88 5.16
N VAL A 74 12.76 2.85 5.20
CA VAL A 74 12.65 1.85 4.15
C VAL A 74 11.28 1.92 3.51
N VAL A 75 11.21 2.17 2.20
CA VAL A 75 9.97 2.10 1.42
C VAL A 75 9.81 0.68 0.89
N SER A 76 8.94 -0.10 1.51
CA SER A 76 8.65 -1.48 1.10
C SER A 76 7.54 -1.49 0.04
N ALA A 77 7.94 -1.54 -1.24
CA ALA A 77 7.04 -1.44 -2.39
C ALA A 77 7.24 -2.56 -3.42
N ILE A 78 7.89 -3.66 -3.02
CA ILE A 78 7.99 -4.87 -3.85
C ILE A 78 6.63 -5.56 -3.83
N SER A 79 6.02 -5.76 -5.00
CA SER A 79 4.69 -6.37 -5.12
C SER A 79 4.70 -7.85 -4.76
N GLY A 80 3.57 -8.35 -4.25
CA GLY A 80 3.35 -9.74 -3.93
C GLY A 80 4.13 -10.23 -2.69
N PHE A 81 4.13 -11.52 -2.48
CA PHE A 81 4.79 -12.16 -1.33
C PHE A 81 6.31 -11.91 -1.27
N ALA A 82 6.95 -11.62 -2.41
CA ALA A 82 8.39 -11.33 -2.49
C ALA A 82 8.82 -10.13 -1.64
N GLY A 83 7.91 -9.17 -1.39
CA GLY A 83 8.20 -8.00 -0.56
C GLY A 83 8.27 -8.27 0.94
N LEU A 84 7.79 -9.43 1.41
CA LEU A 84 7.73 -9.76 2.84
C LEU A 84 9.11 -9.74 3.53
N LYS A 85 10.14 -10.28 2.87
CA LYS A 85 11.49 -10.32 3.44
C LYS A 85 12.05 -8.92 3.69
N ALA A 86 11.93 -8.02 2.72
CA ALA A 86 12.40 -6.65 2.87
C ALA A 86 11.66 -5.91 4.00
N SER A 87 10.34 -6.11 4.10
CA SER A 87 9.53 -5.57 5.20
C SER A 87 10.00 -6.12 6.55
N PHE A 88 10.21 -7.44 6.64
CA PHE A 88 10.68 -8.09 7.86
C PHE A 88 12.04 -7.56 8.30
N PHE A 89 13.04 -7.51 7.40
CA PHE A 89 14.38 -7.00 7.73
C PHE A 89 14.36 -5.56 8.21
N ALA A 90 13.52 -4.71 7.58
CA ALA A 90 13.40 -3.32 7.96
C ALA A 90 12.78 -3.15 9.36
N ILE A 91 11.73 -3.92 9.65
CA ILE A 91 11.08 -3.92 10.96
C ILE A 91 12.04 -4.49 12.04
N ASP A 92 12.71 -5.61 11.75
CA ASP A 92 13.66 -6.23 12.68
C ASP A 92 14.85 -5.32 13.02
N ALA A 93 15.24 -4.46 12.07
CA ALA A 93 16.27 -3.43 12.27
C ALA A 93 15.76 -2.17 12.99
N GLY A 94 14.49 -2.10 13.39
CA GLY A 94 13.90 -0.93 14.05
C GLY A 94 13.76 0.30 13.15
N LYS A 95 13.74 0.12 11.82
CA LYS A 95 13.62 1.22 10.87
C LYS A 95 12.19 1.76 10.81
N THR A 96 12.01 2.98 10.32
CA THR A 96 10.70 3.45 9.89
C THR A 96 10.38 2.81 8.55
N VAL A 97 9.28 2.05 8.48
CA VAL A 97 8.88 1.30 7.28
C VAL A 97 7.65 1.95 6.67
N LEU A 98 7.79 2.46 5.46
CA LEU A 98 6.66 2.93 4.66
C LEU A 98 6.16 1.74 3.85
N ILE A 99 5.03 1.16 4.28
CA ILE A 99 4.51 -0.07 3.71
C ILE A 99 3.54 0.21 2.56
N ALA A 100 3.93 -0.17 1.35
CA ALA A 100 3.09 -0.18 0.15
C ALA A 100 2.75 -1.61 -0.30
N ASN A 101 3.40 -2.61 0.30
CA ASN A 101 3.20 -4.03 0.02
C ASN A 101 2.16 -4.59 1.01
N LYS A 102 0.89 -4.50 0.64
CA LYS A 102 -0.23 -5.00 1.46
C LYS A 102 -0.20 -6.52 1.63
N GLU A 103 0.33 -7.24 0.65
CA GLU A 103 0.44 -8.69 0.67
C GLU A 103 1.30 -9.19 1.84
N SER A 104 2.33 -8.45 2.22
CA SER A 104 3.14 -8.76 3.39
C SER A 104 2.34 -8.66 4.70
N ILE A 105 1.50 -7.63 4.83
CA ILE A 105 0.64 -7.47 6.01
C ILE A 105 -0.46 -8.52 6.03
N VAL A 106 -1.07 -8.84 4.89
CA VAL A 106 -2.09 -9.89 4.79
C VAL A 106 -1.51 -11.26 5.15
N ALA A 107 -0.30 -11.56 4.66
CA ALA A 107 0.33 -12.87 4.89
C ALA A 107 0.93 -13.04 6.28
N ALA A 108 1.46 -11.98 6.88
CA ALA A 108 2.24 -12.07 8.12
C ALA A 108 1.96 -10.92 9.12
N GLY A 109 0.77 -10.33 9.08
CA GLY A 109 0.42 -9.16 9.89
C GLY A 109 0.65 -9.35 11.38
N ASP A 110 0.18 -10.45 11.96
CA ASP A 110 0.43 -10.79 13.37
C ASP A 110 1.91 -10.73 13.74
N ILE A 111 2.76 -11.32 12.88
CA ILE A 111 4.20 -11.42 13.12
C ILE A 111 4.85 -10.05 12.96
N LEU A 112 4.52 -9.33 11.87
CA LEU A 112 5.14 -8.05 11.56
C LEU A 112 4.75 -6.96 12.57
N MET A 113 3.50 -6.92 13.00
CA MET A 113 3.03 -5.93 13.99
C MET A 113 3.64 -6.20 15.37
N SER A 114 3.70 -7.46 15.82
CA SER A 114 4.35 -7.85 17.07
C SER A 114 5.87 -7.56 17.04
N LEU A 115 6.51 -7.82 15.90
CA LEU A 115 7.92 -7.51 15.73
C LEU A 115 8.18 -6.00 15.76
N ALA A 116 7.32 -5.21 15.09
CA ALA A 116 7.42 -3.75 15.07
C ALA A 116 7.32 -3.15 16.48
N GLU A 117 6.39 -3.65 17.29
CA GLU A 117 6.27 -3.26 18.69
C GLU A 117 7.54 -3.59 19.48
N THR A 118 8.05 -4.84 19.35
CA THR A 118 9.24 -5.31 20.05
C THR A 118 10.51 -4.53 19.67
N LYS A 119 10.62 -4.14 18.39
CA LYS A 119 11.80 -3.45 17.83
C LYS A 119 11.65 -1.93 17.82
N ASN A 120 10.52 -1.41 18.29
CA ASN A 120 10.17 0.01 18.22
C ASN A 120 10.26 0.58 16.78
N SER A 121 9.88 -0.26 15.80
CA SER A 121 9.80 0.12 14.39
C SER A 121 8.47 0.80 14.12
N LYS A 122 8.49 1.92 13.39
CA LYS A 122 7.27 2.60 12.96
C LYS A 122 6.83 2.05 11.60
N ILE A 123 5.61 1.57 11.49
CA ILE A 123 5.00 1.18 10.21
C ILE A 123 4.00 2.27 9.82
N ILE A 124 4.21 2.85 8.63
CA ILE A 124 3.35 3.90 8.07
C ILE A 124 2.80 3.40 6.72
N PRO A 125 1.48 3.37 6.54
CA PRO A 125 0.88 2.93 5.31
C PRO A 125 1.11 3.92 4.16
N VAL A 126 1.32 3.37 2.96
CA VAL A 126 1.44 4.13 1.71
C VAL A 126 0.21 3.91 0.82
N ASP A 127 -0.48 2.78 0.96
CA ASP A 127 -1.75 2.55 0.28
C ASP A 127 -2.71 3.71 0.54
N SER A 128 -3.41 4.21 -0.49
CA SER A 128 -4.15 5.48 -0.40
C SER A 128 -5.22 5.47 0.68
N GLU A 129 -5.95 4.38 0.80
CA GLU A 129 -7.00 4.22 1.79
C GLU A 129 -6.47 4.14 3.23
N HIS A 130 -5.40 3.38 3.43
CA HIS A 130 -4.78 3.23 4.75
C HIS A 130 -4.04 4.49 5.18
N ASN A 131 -3.37 5.15 4.25
CA ASN A 131 -2.75 6.45 4.50
C ASN A 131 -3.81 7.50 4.86
N ALA A 132 -4.98 7.47 4.21
CA ALA A 132 -6.11 8.33 4.54
C ALA A 132 -6.62 8.09 5.97
N ILE A 133 -6.79 6.81 6.37
CA ILE A 133 -7.12 6.46 7.76
C ILE A 133 -6.07 7.00 8.72
N HIS A 134 -4.78 6.76 8.41
CA HIS A 134 -3.67 7.24 9.23
C HIS A 134 -3.70 8.76 9.43
N GLN A 135 -4.08 9.53 8.41
CA GLN A 135 -4.24 10.98 8.48
C GLN A 135 -5.47 11.44 9.28
N CYS A 136 -6.55 10.64 9.31
CA CYS A 136 -7.77 10.93 10.04
C CYS A 136 -7.67 10.59 11.53
N LEU A 137 -6.74 9.72 11.91
CA LEU A 137 -6.54 9.31 13.30
C LEU A 137 -5.85 10.43 14.11
N PRO A 138 -6.26 10.64 15.36
CA PRO A 138 -5.59 11.60 16.25
C PRO A 138 -4.16 11.13 16.57
N PRO A 139 -3.22 12.05 16.83
CA PRO A 139 -1.83 11.72 17.13
C PRO A 139 -1.64 10.78 18.34
N TYR A 140 -2.50 10.89 19.35
CA TYR A 140 -2.48 10.05 20.55
C TYR A 140 -3.09 8.66 20.35
N ARG A 141 -3.78 8.43 19.22
CA ARG A 141 -4.32 7.13 18.75
C ARG A 141 -5.01 6.33 19.87
N ASP A 142 -5.93 6.96 20.59
CA ASP A 142 -6.81 6.21 21.48
C ASP A 142 -7.86 5.47 20.63
N LEU A 143 -7.64 4.18 20.43
CA LEU A 143 -8.51 3.35 19.59
C LEU A 143 -9.90 3.18 20.19
N SER A 144 -10.08 3.40 21.50
CA SER A 144 -11.39 3.33 22.16
C SER A 144 -12.35 4.45 21.73
N GLU A 145 -11.81 5.54 21.16
CA GLU A 145 -12.61 6.63 20.60
C GLU A 145 -13.12 6.37 19.19
N ILE A 146 -12.65 5.28 18.54
CA ILE A 146 -13.04 4.93 17.17
C ILE A 146 -14.29 4.06 17.21
N SER A 147 -15.37 4.52 16.60
CA SER A 147 -16.57 3.72 16.38
C SER A 147 -16.41 2.78 15.19
N LYS A 148 -15.94 3.31 14.05
CA LYS A 148 -15.66 2.52 12.85
C LYS A 148 -14.70 3.23 11.90
N ILE A 149 -14.05 2.43 11.07
CA ILE A 149 -13.30 2.86 9.89
C ILE A 149 -14.14 2.58 8.66
N ILE A 150 -14.15 3.50 7.70
CA ILE A 150 -14.84 3.35 6.42
C ILE A 150 -13.81 3.44 5.30
N ILE A 151 -13.59 2.32 4.62
CA ILE A 151 -12.70 2.22 3.46
C ILE A 151 -13.54 2.45 2.20
N THR A 152 -13.13 3.38 1.37
CA THR A 152 -13.82 3.62 0.09
C THR A 152 -13.28 2.72 -1.01
N ALA A 153 -14.14 2.34 -1.93
CA ALA A 153 -13.80 1.59 -3.13
C ALA A 153 -14.27 2.35 -4.37
N SER A 154 -13.46 2.43 -5.41
CA SER A 154 -13.91 2.98 -6.70
C SER A 154 -15.04 2.17 -7.33
N GLY A 155 -15.22 0.91 -6.91
CA GLY A 155 -16.11 -0.08 -7.51
C GLY A 155 -15.50 -0.82 -8.69
N GLY A 156 -14.38 -0.32 -9.23
CA GLY A 156 -13.69 -0.91 -10.37
C GLY A 156 -14.54 -0.88 -11.67
N PRO A 157 -14.09 -1.57 -12.72
CA PRO A 157 -14.79 -1.58 -14.02
C PRO A 157 -16.13 -2.30 -13.99
N PHE A 158 -16.45 -3.03 -12.92
CA PHE A 158 -17.65 -3.83 -12.79
C PHE A 158 -18.62 -3.33 -11.72
N ILE A 159 -18.55 -2.04 -11.40
CA ILE A 159 -19.36 -1.41 -10.35
C ILE A 159 -20.87 -1.66 -10.52
N GLU A 160 -21.38 -1.63 -11.76
CA GLU A 160 -22.80 -1.81 -12.08
C GLU A 160 -23.18 -3.27 -12.34
N LYS A 161 -22.22 -4.22 -12.25
CA LYS A 161 -22.45 -5.63 -12.54
C LYS A 161 -22.81 -6.41 -11.28
N THR A 162 -23.85 -7.24 -11.37
CA THR A 162 -24.15 -8.24 -10.36
C THR A 162 -23.15 -9.41 -10.42
N PHE A 163 -23.11 -10.25 -9.40
CA PHE A 163 -22.27 -11.44 -9.40
C PHE A 163 -22.54 -12.37 -10.61
N GLN A 164 -23.80 -12.48 -11.04
CA GLN A 164 -24.19 -13.31 -12.19
C GLN A 164 -23.64 -12.76 -13.50
N ASP A 165 -23.59 -11.43 -13.65
CA ASP A 165 -23.08 -10.79 -14.87
C ASP A 165 -21.57 -10.99 -15.07
N LEU A 166 -20.84 -11.28 -13.99
CA LEU A 166 -19.40 -11.52 -14.05
C LEU A 166 -19.02 -12.78 -14.83
N SER A 167 -19.94 -13.71 -15.01
CA SER A 167 -19.70 -14.92 -15.82
C SER A 167 -19.42 -14.66 -17.30
N THR A 168 -19.73 -13.46 -17.78
CA THR A 168 -19.62 -13.07 -19.20
C THR A 168 -18.52 -12.05 -19.48
N VAL A 169 -17.76 -11.62 -18.46
CA VAL A 169 -16.71 -10.61 -18.61
C VAL A 169 -15.41 -11.23 -19.13
N GLU A 170 -14.67 -10.46 -19.90
CA GLU A 170 -13.36 -10.85 -20.42
C GLU A 170 -12.23 -10.15 -19.63
N LEU A 171 -11.02 -10.71 -19.70
CA LEU A 171 -9.83 -10.14 -19.08
C LEU A 171 -9.62 -8.66 -19.48
N GLN A 172 -9.86 -8.34 -20.76
CA GLN A 172 -9.69 -6.98 -21.25
C GLN A 172 -10.64 -5.97 -20.60
N ASP A 173 -11.81 -6.42 -20.14
CA ASP A 173 -12.76 -5.56 -19.44
C ASP A 173 -12.31 -5.31 -17.99
N ALA A 174 -11.74 -6.33 -17.35
CA ALA A 174 -11.15 -6.19 -16.01
C ALA A 174 -9.96 -5.22 -15.99
N LEU A 175 -9.23 -5.07 -17.08
CA LEU A 175 -8.06 -4.18 -17.19
C LEU A 175 -8.41 -2.70 -17.43
N LYS A 176 -9.68 -2.37 -17.65
CA LYS A 176 -10.16 -0.99 -17.90
C LYS A 176 -10.60 -0.30 -16.59
N HIS A 177 -9.63 0.05 -15.72
CA HIS A 177 -9.99 0.77 -14.49
C HIS A 177 -10.46 2.20 -14.80
N PRO A 178 -11.62 2.66 -14.26
CA PRO A 178 -12.21 3.95 -14.64
C PRO A 178 -11.42 5.16 -14.13
N THR A 179 -10.72 5.04 -12.98
CA THR A 179 -10.15 6.19 -12.26
C THR A 179 -8.63 6.10 -12.13
N TRP A 180 -8.08 4.91 -11.87
CA TRP A 180 -6.67 4.72 -11.56
C TRP A 180 -5.90 4.07 -12.72
N SER A 181 -4.70 4.58 -13.00
CA SER A 181 -3.73 3.92 -13.87
C SER A 181 -2.78 3.07 -13.02
N MET A 182 -2.96 1.77 -13.03
CA MET A 182 -2.27 0.83 -12.13
C MET A 182 -1.65 -0.33 -12.91
N GLY A 183 -0.82 -1.13 -12.21
CA GLY A 183 -0.31 -2.39 -12.75
C GLY A 183 -1.42 -3.43 -12.99
N THR A 184 -1.15 -4.42 -13.83
CA THR A 184 -2.13 -5.44 -14.26
C THR A 184 -2.76 -6.18 -13.08
N LYS A 185 -1.94 -6.67 -12.13
CA LYS A 185 -2.43 -7.43 -10.96
C LYS A 185 -3.43 -6.63 -10.14
N ILE A 186 -3.04 -5.46 -9.66
CA ILE A 186 -3.91 -4.63 -8.81
C ILE A 186 -5.16 -4.15 -9.54
N THR A 187 -5.10 -3.99 -10.88
CA THR A 187 -6.28 -3.63 -11.68
C THR A 187 -7.29 -4.79 -11.68
N ILE A 188 -6.85 -6.03 -11.81
CA ILE A 188 -7.70 -7.24 -11.70
C ILE A 188 -8.24 -7.38 -10.28
N ASP A 189 -7.39 -7.20 -9.26
CA ASP A 189 -7.79 -7.26 -7.86
C ASP A 189 -8.87 -6.20 -7.54
N SER A 190 -8.79 -5.01 -8.15
CA SER A 190 -9.83 -3.98 -8.06
C SER A 190 -11.14 -4.41 -8.72
N ALA A 191 -11.06 -4.96 -9.94
CA ALA A 191 -12.23 -5.42 -10.69
C ALA A 191 -13.01 -6.52 -9.95
N THR A 192 -12.31 -7.40 -9.24
CA THR A 192 -12.86 -8.52 -8.48
C THR A 192 -13.25 -8.16 -7.04
N LEU A 193 -12.92 -6.98 -6.55
CA LEU A 193 -12.98 -6.54 -5.14
C LEU A 193 -11.98 -7.25 -4.22
N VAL A 194 -11.12 -8.11 -4.72
CA VAL A 194 -10.07 -8.75 -3.91
C VAL A 194 -9.11 -7.72 -3.33
N ASN A 195 -8.78 -6.65 -4.10
CA ASN A 195 -7.98 -5.54 -3.56
C ASN A 195 -8.59 -4.98 -2.27
N LYS A 196 -9.91 -4.81 -2.25
CA LYS A 196 -10.61 -4.27 -1.07
C LYS A 196 -10.66 -5.27 0.10
N CYS A 197 -10.65 -6.58 -0.21
CA CYS A 197 -10.49 -7.63 0.81
C CYS A 197 -9.08 -7.60 1.44
N LEU A 198 -8.03 -7.46 0.61
CA LEU A 198 -6.66 -7.30 1.10
C LEU A 198 -6.54 -6.05 1.97
N GLU A 199 -7.17 -4.96 1.58
CA GLU A 199 -7.19 -3.71 2.34
C GLU A 199 -7.97 -3.80 3.65
N LEU A 200 -9.08 -4.55 3.71
CA LEU A 200 -9.79 -4.83 4.96
C LEU A 200 -8.88 -5.54 5.96
N ILE A 201 -8.17 -6.58 5.49
CA ILE A 201 -7.24 -7.36 6.32
C ILE A 201 -6.06 -6.48 6.75
N GLU A 202 -5.50 -5.69 5.84
CA GLU A 202 -4.41 -4.76 6.12
C GLU A 202 -4.82 -3.73 7.18
N ALA A 203 -6.01 -3.12 7.06
CA ALA A 203 -6.53 -2.17 8.04
C ALA A 203 -6.70 -2.78 9.42
N HIS A 204 -7.22 -4.02 9.49
CA HIS A 204 -7.34 -4.76 10.74
C HIS A 204 -6.00 -4.86 11.49
N TYR A 205 -4.92 -5.24 10.79
CA TYR A 205 -3.60 -5.37 11.39
C TYR A 205 -2.94 -4.03 11.69
N LEU A 206 -2.90 -3.11 10.72
CA LEU A 206 -2.19 -1.83 10.88
C LEU A 206 -2.78 -0.94 11.96
N PHE A 207 -4.11 -0.93 12.09
CA PHE A 207 -4.81 -0.07 13.06
C PHE A 207 -5.29 -0.82 14.30
N GLN A 208 -5.07 -2.14 14.37
CA GLN A 208 -5.50 -2.99 15.49
C GLN A 208 -7.00 -2.85 15.82
N ILE A 209 -7.82 -2.72 14.78
CA ILE A 209 -9.26 -2.53 14.88
C ILE A 209 -9.96 -3.84 14.50
N PRO A 210 -10.98 -4.29 15.27
CA PRO A 210 -11.78 -5.45 14.91
C PRO A 210 -12.37 -5.30 13.51
N GLU A 211 -12.39 -6.36 12.72
CA GLU A 211 -12.93 -6.37 11.37
C GLU A 211 -14.41 -5.95 11.30
N SER A 212 -15.16 -6.17 12.39
CA SER A 212 -16.55 -5.76 12.53
C SER A 212 -16.74 -4.24 12.60
N GLN A 213 -15.68 -3.49 12.91
CA GLN A 213 -15.65 -2.03 12.87
C GLN A 213 -15.10 -1.47 11.56
N ILE A 214 -14.83 -2.34 10.56
CA ILE A 214 -14.36 -1.92 9.23
C ILE A 214 -15.51 -2.07 8.23
N GLU A 215 -15.98 -0.95 7.72
CA GLU A 215 -17.03 -0.86 6.71
C GLU A 215 -16.40 -0.54 5.34
N ILE A 216 -16.99 -1.07 4.27
CA ILE A 216 -16.57 -0.77 2.90
C ILE A 216 -17.75 -0.15 2.18
N VAL A 217 -17.50 0.98 1.51
CA VAL A 217 -18.48 1.68 0.70
C VAL A 217 -17.92 1.97 -0.68
N VAL A 218 -18.78 1.94 -1.68
CA VAL A 218 -18.39 2.32 -3.05
C VAL A 218 -18.49 3.84 -3.17
N HIS A 219 -17.39 4.46 -3.62
CA HIS A 219 -17.28 5.88 -3.90
C HIS A 219 -16.64 6.07 -5.29
N PRO A 220 -17.44 6.11 -6.36
CA PRO A 220 -16.95 6.07 -7.75
C PRO A 220 -15.98 7.20 -8.10
N GLN A 221 -16.17 8.38 -7.50
CA GLN A 221 -15.34 9.54 -7.78
C GLN A 221 -13.92 9.43 -7.21
N SER A 222 -13.70 8.53 -6.23
CA SER A 222 -12.39 8.29 -5.59
C SER A 222 -11.70 9.57 -5.07
N ILE A 223 -12.49 10.56 -4.64
CA ILE A 223 -12.00 11.82 -4.03
C ILE A 223 -11.81 11.65 -2.52
N ILE A 224 -12.71 10.95 -1.85
CA ILE A 224 -12.56 10.54 -0.46
C ILE A 224 -11.90 9.18 -0.45
N HIS A 225 -10.72 9.08 0.16
CA HIS A 225 -9.95 7.84 0.15
C HIS A 225 -10.28 6.93 1.33
N SER A 226 -10.62 7.48 2.49
CA SER A 226 -11.19 6.76 3.64
C SER A 226 -11.73 7.76 4.67
N MET A 227 -12.47 7.23 5.66
CA MET A 227 -13.06 8.00 6.74
C MET A 227 -12.92 7.26 8.07
N VAL A 228 -12.88 8.01 9.16
CA VAL A 228 -12.92 7.47 10.54
C VAL A 228 -14.10 8.12 11.26
N THR A 229 -15.00 7.30 11.77
CA THR A 229 -16.14 7.72 12.60
C THR A 229 -15.81 7.47 14.07
N PHE A 230 -15.99 8.49 14.90
CA PHE A 230 -15.72 8.45 16.33
C PHE A 230 -16.97 8.13 17.15
N ILE A 231 -16.78 7.83 18.43
CA ILE A 231 -17.87 7.47 19.36
C ILE A 231 -18.87 8.60 19.61
N ASP A 232 -18.49 9.84 19.36
CA ASP A 232 -19.36 11.01 19.44
C ASP A 232 -20.23 11.22 18.18
N GLY A 233 -20.06 10.34 17.16
CA GLY A 233 -20.78 10.39 15.90
C GLY A 233 -20.12 11.30 14.84
N SER A 234 -19.03 11.99 15.17
CA SER A 234 -18.30 12.77 14.17
C SER A 234 -17.53 11.85 13.20
N THR A 235 -17.40 12.26 11.94
CA THR A 235 -16.64 11.54 10.93
C THR A 235 -15.61 12.46 10.28
N ILE A 236 -14.35 12.04 10.29
CA ILE A 236 -13.25 12.73 9.60
C ILE A 236 -12.93 11.98 8.32
N ALA A 237 -12.82 12.70 7.20
CA ALA A 237 -12.50 12.14 5.89
C ALA A 237 -11.23 12.80 5.32
N GLN A 238 -10.35 12.00 4.74
CA GLN A 238 -9.25 12.51 3.94
C GLN A 238 -9.67 12.58 2.47
N MET A 239 -9.42 13.73 1.85
CA MET A 239 -9.80 14.01 0.48
C MET A 239 -8.59 14.47 -0.34
N SER A 240 -8.45 13.95 -1.54
CA SER A 240 -7.54 14.45 -2.58
C SER A 240 -7.96 13.93 -3.95
N ASN A 241 -7.49 14.56 -5.03
CA ASN A 241 -7.58 13.93 -6.33
C ASN A 241 -6.82 12.60 -6.34
N PRO A 242 -7.24 11.59 -7.13
CA PRO A 242 -6.59 10.28 -7.20
C PRO A 242 -5.13 10.41 -7.68
N ASN A 243 -4.20 10.49 -6.74
CA ASN A 243 -2.77 10.62 -7.01
C ASN A 243 -1.95 10.01 -5.87
N MET A 244 -1.10 9.03 -6.19
CA MET A 244 -0.24 8.38 -5.20
C MET A 244 0.86 9.28 -4.63
N GLU A 245 1.15 10.43 -5.24
CA GLU A 245 2.10 11.38 -4.65
C GLU A 245 1.64 11.92 -3.30
N VAL A 246 0.32 12.06 -3.09
CA VAL A 246 -0.25 12.55 -1.82
C VAL A 246 0.04 11.59 -0.66
N PRO A 247 -0.36 10.31 -0.69
CA PRO A 247 -0.06 9.37 0.39
C PRO A 247 1.44 9.10 0.55
N ILE A 248 2.22 9.06 -0.54
CA ILE A 248 3.68 8.92 -0.47
C ILE A 248 4.32 10.12 0.22
N ALA A 249 3.88 11.35 -0.10
CA ALA A 249 4.39 12.56 0.53
C ALA A 249 4.03 12.62 2.02
N ASN A 250 2.81 12.21 2.38
CA ASN A 250 2.41 12.12 3.77
C ASN A 250 3.26 11.10 4.53
N ALA A 251 3.44 9.89 3.97
CA ALA A 251 4.22 8.85 4.61
C ALA A 251 5.70 9.24 4.78
N LEU A 252 6.33 9.83 3.75
CA LEU A 252 7.72 10.30 3.81
C LEU A 252 7.88 11.51 4.74
N GLY A 253 6.87 12.35 4.86
CA GLY A 253 6.89 13.52 5.75
C GLY A 253 6.81 13.18 7.23
N LEU A 254 6.42 11.94 7.56
CA LEU A 254 6.23 11.45 8.93
C LEU A 254 5.19 12.32 9.70
N GLU A 255 5.66 13.27 10.47
CA GLU A 255 4.82 14.19 11.26
C GLU A 255 4.58 15.53 10.52
N ASN A 256 5.26 15.76 9.38
CA ASN A 256 5.20 17.00 8.62
C ASN A 256 4.53 16.80 7.26
N ARG A 257 4.01 17.89 6.68
CA ARG A 257 3.52 17.90 5.31
C ARG A 257 4.63 18.30 4.35
N LEU A 258 4.99 17.42 3.42
CA LEU A 258 5.96 17.74 2.37
C LEU A 258 5.27 18.46 1.21
N PRO A 259 5.87 19.52 0.66
CA PRO A 259 5.38 20.16 -0.55
C PRO A 259 5.50 19.21 -1.75
N ILE A 260 4.43 19.13 -2.51
CA ILE A 260 4.36 18.41 -3.79
C ILE A 260 3.60 19.26 -4.81
N ASN A 261 3.80 19.00 -6.09
CA ASN A 261 2.94 19.56 -7.12
C ASN A 261 1.63 18.75 -7.12
N PHE A 262 0.51 19.43 -6.91
CA PHE A 262 -0.81 18.80 -6.89
C PHE A 262 -1.83 19.66 -7.62
N GLU A 263 -2.87 19.01 -8.13
CA GLU A 263 -4.08 19.70 -8.59
C GLU A 263 -5.05 19.80 -7.41
N PRO A 264 -5.49 21.01 -7.03
CA PRO A 264 -6.45 21.15 -5.94
C PRO A 264 -7.81 20.58 -6.36
N ILE A 265 -8.60 20.15 -5.36
CA ILE A 265 -9.98 19.74 -5.59
C ILE A 265 -10.77 21.00 -5.96
N ASP A 266 -11.50 20.95 -7.09
CA ASP A 266 -12.49 21.97 -7.43
C ASP A 266 -13.81 21.64 -6.74
N PHE A 267 -14.11 22.32 -5.64
CA PHE A 267 -15.29 22.08 -4.84
C PHE A 267 -16.61 22.59 -5.46
N PRO A 268 -16.66 23.73 -6.17
CA PRO A 268 -17.88 24.17 -6.81
C PRO A 268 -18.41 23.15 -7.82
N GLY A 269 -19.63 22.62 -7.56
CA GLY A 269 -20.26 21.62 -8.42
C GLY A 269 -19.80 20.18 -8.21
N LEU A 270 -18.89 19.93 -7.26
CA LEU A 270 -18.47 18.57 -6.91
C LEU A 270 -19.63 17.78 -6.29
N ASN A 271 -19.95 16.63 -6.88
CA ASN A 271 -20.92 15.68 -6.32
C ASN A 271 -20.19 14.42 -5.87
N LEU A 272 -20.39 14.06 -4.61
CA LEU A 272 -19.84 12.86 -4.00
C LEU A 272 -20.98 11.90 -3.69
N SER A 273 -20.88 10.66 -4.15
CA SER A 273 -21.85 9.60 -3.88
C SER A 273 -21.18 8.45 -3.12
N PHE A 274 -21.97 7.79 -2.29
CA PHE A 274 -21.58 6.58 -1.56
C PHE A 274 -22.68 5.56 -1.76
N GLU A 275 -22.27 4.39 -2.22
CA GLU A 275 -23.17 3.31 -2.59
C GLU A 275 -22.78 2.01 -1.87
N PRO A 276 -23.73 1.12 -1.59
CA PRO A 276 -23.40 -0.19 -1.08
C PRO A 276 -22.66 -1.01 -2.15
N ILE A 277 -21.96 -2.06 -1.70
CA ILE A 277 -21.43 -3.07 -2.62
C ILE A 277 -22.61 -3.73 -3.37
N SER A 278 -22.44 -3.98 -4.66
CA SER A 278 -23.47 -4.62 -5.50
C SER A 278 -23.84 -6.01 -4.97
N GLU A 279 -25.12 -6.34 -5.08
CA GLU A 279 -25.71 -7.57 -4.55
C GLU A 279 -24.95 -8.84 -5.01
N GLY A 280 -24.66 -9.70 -4.04
CA GLY A 280 -23.94 -10.96 -4.22
C GLY A 280 -22.42 -10.82 -4.31
N ARG A 281 -21.88 -9.60 -4.47
CA ARG A 281 -20.44 -9.37 -4.50
C ARG A 281 -19.85 -9.18 -3.09
N GLU A 282 -20.68 -8.91 -2.12
CA GLU A 282 -20.29 -8.76 -0.71
C GLU A 282 -19.77 -10.03 -0.07
N ILE A 283 -20.12 -11.20 -0.62
CA ILE A 283 -19.72 -12.51 -0.08
C ILE A 283 -18.20 -12.69 0.06
N ILE A 284 -17.42 -12.04 -0.81
CA ILE A 284 -15.96 -12.13 -0.75
C ILE A 284 -15.40 -11.51 0.55
N PHE A 285 -16.10 -10.53 1.13
CA PHE A 285 -15.68 -9.90 2.37
C PHE A 285 -15.87 -10.79 3.58
N GLU A 286 -16.78 -11.77 3.53
CA GLU A 286 -16.93 -12.79 4.60
C GLU A 286 -15.64 -13.60 4.73
N ILE A 287 -15.00 -13.94 3.59
CA ILE A 287 -13.71 -14.63 3.58
C ILE A 287 -12.61 -13.75 4.18
N ALA A 288 -12.56 -12.47 3.82
CA ALA A 288 -11.58 -11.54 4.38
C ALA A 288 -11.76 -11.36 5.90
N ARG A 289 -13.02 -11.26 6.38
CA ARG A 289 -13.32 -11.18 7.81
C ARG A 289 -12.94 -12.48 8.54
N GLU A 290 -13.13 -13.63 7.91
CA GLU A 290 -12.68 -14.91 8.46
C GLU A 290 -11.16 -14.95 8.63
N VAL A 291 -10.39 -14.39 7.70
CA VAL A 291 -8.93 -14.24 7.81
C VAL A 291 -8.56 -13.40 9.03
N CYS A 292 -9.25 -12.28 9.27
CA CYS A 292 -9.00 -11.42 10.43
C CYS A 292 -9.32 -12.13 11.77
N ASN A 293 -10.39 -12.93 11.80
CA ASN A 293 -10.88 -13.55 13.02
C ASN A 293 -10.15 -14.85 13.41
N LYS A 294 -9.56 -15.54 12.43
CA LYS A 294 -8.87 -16.81 12.66
C LYS A 294 -7.36 -16.62 12.58
N LYS A 295 -6.68 -16.82 13.69
CA LYS A 295 -5.21 -16.83 13.72
C LYS A 295 -4.64 -17.97 12.88
N GLY A 296 -3.43 -17.80 12.37
CA GLY A 296 -2.67 -18.82 11.64
C GLY A 296 -2.37 -18.41 10.20
N ASN A 297 -2.44 -19.37 9.27
CA ASN A 297 -1.97 -19.20 7.90
C ASN A 297 -3.05 -18.79 6.88
N LEU A 298 -4.26 -18.40 7.33
CA LEU A 298 -5.34 -18.06 6.41
C LEU A 298 -5.00 -16.85 5.52
N GLY A 299 -4.28 -15.86 6.05
CA GLY A 299 -3.81 -14.72 5.26
C GLY A 299 -2.84 -15.16 4.14
N VAL A 300 -1.92 -16.08 4.44
CA VAL A 300 -1.02 -16.67 3.43
C VAL A 300 -1.82 -17.42 2.36
N ILE A 301 -2.80 -18.23 2.79
CA ILE A 301 -3.65 -19.00 1.86
C ILE A 301 -4.47 -18.04 0.98
N PHE A 302 -5.07 -17.01 1.57
CA PHE A 302 -5.85 -16.00 0.83
C PHE A 302 -4.98 -15.29 -0.22
N ASN A 303 -3.79 -14.84 0.17
CA ASN A 303 -2.87 -14.18 -0.74
C ASN A 303 -2.40 -15.12 -1.86
N ALA A 304 -2.01 -16.36 -1.52
CA ALA A 304 -1.57 -17.34 -2.50
C ALA A 304 -2.67 -17.78 -3.48
N ALA A 305 -3.93 -17.80 -3.02
CA ALA A 305 -5.07 -18.10 -3.90
C ALA A 305 -5.38 -16.94 -4.86
N ASN A 306 -5.02 -15.71 -4.48
CA ASN A 306 -5.18 -14.52 -5.32
C ASN A 306 -4.04 -14.37 -6.35
N GLU A 307 -2.81 -14.77 -6.02
CA GLU A 307 -1.66 -14.73 -6.94
C GLU A 307 -1.73 -15.83 -8.02
#